data_3c7d9d657de606c25d5fa5d4246eef13
#
_entry.id   3c7d9d657de606c25d5fa5d4246eef13
#
_cell.length_a   1.000
_cell.length_b   1.000
_cell.length_c   1.000
_cell.angle_alpha   90.00
_cell.angle_beta   90.00
_cell.angle_gamma   90.00
#
_symmetry.space_group_name_H-M   'P 1'
#
loop_
_entity.id
_entity.type
_entity.pdbx_description
1 polymer ?
#
loop_
_entity_poly.entity_id
_entity_poly.type
_entity_poly.pdbx_seq_one_letter_code
_entity_poly.pdbx_strand_id
1 'polypeptide(L)'
;MWNLNNKTVVISGATNGIGKAAAIELSKENPKLLFTYRNQGLADELLAEIKDLYPDTQVHSVYCDFSNQDSIKKCTNEINDSCGQIDVLINNAGVVNTSYHETSEGIENTFAVNHLGYFLFTNLLLHKLKGENETRIVNVSSAAHSFVKEMQWEDINFKNNFRQGLRCYGQSKLANLLFTRYLAIKLSTENISVNAIHPGGVNTSLGSQNKAWYSKPLRLILRPFFRSPLKGAESIIYLATKQDDGVTGEYFFNSKIHKSSAYSKNLEEAHKLWGLSEELVGQTFDI
;
A
#
# COMPACT_ATOMS: atom_id res chain seq x y z
N MET A 1 -6.92 23.05 -12.03
CA MET A 1 -5.83 22.07 -12.32
C MET A 1 -5.50 21.36 -11.02
N TRP A 2 -5.47 20.04 -10.98
CA TRP A 2 -5.13 19.28 -9.78
C TRP A 2 -3.67 19.54 -9.38
N ASN A 3 -3.42 19.80 -8.12
CA ASN A 3 -2.10 19.87 -7.50
C ASN A 3 -2.25 19.51 -6.01
N LEU A 4 -1.16 19.27 -5.31
CA LEU A 4 -1.18 18.84 -3.90
C LEU A 4 -1.06 20.01 -2.91
N ASN A 5 -0.95 21.24 -3.36
CA ASN A 5 -0.84 22.37 -2.45
C ASN A 5 -2.08 22.47 -1.54
N ASN A 6 -1.86 22.49 -0.24
CA ASN A 6 -2.89 22.45 0.81
C ASN A 6 -3.78 21.19 0.84
N LYS A 7 -3.43 20.13 0.08
CA LYS A 7 -4.11 18.84 0.11
C LYS A 7 -3.49 17.93 1.16
N THR A 8 -4.29 17.05 1.73
CA THR A 8 -3.83 16.06 2.69
C THR A 8 -3.44 14.78 1.97
N VAL A 9 -2.18 14.37 2.11
CA VAL A 9 -1.63 13.12 1.58
C VAL A 9 -1.29 12.20 2.74
N VAL A 10 -1.79 10.97 2.72
CA VAL A 10 -1.47 9.92 3.71
C VAL A 10 -0.72 8.79 3.02
N ILE A 11 0.47 8.43 3.52
CA ILE A 11 1.31 7.36 2.97
C ILE A 11 1.61 6.31 4.04
N SER A 12 1.23 5.08 3.81
CA SER A 12 1.62 3.99 4.70
C SER A 12 3.02 3.46 4.36
N GLY A 13 3.86 3.26 5.41
CA GLY A 13 5.21 2.68 5.25
C GLY A 13 6.19 3.57 4.47
N ALA A 14 6.25 4.85 4.79
CA ALA A 14 7.04 5.84 4.06
C ALA A 14 8.51 5.96 4.50
N THR A 15 8.95 5.29 5.55
CA THR A 15 10.30 5.50 6.12
C THR A 15 11.43 4.88 5.30
N ASN A 16 11.13 4.10 4.26
CA ASN A 16 12.15 3.44 3.43
C ASN A 16 11.66 3.20 1.99
N GLY A 17 12.61 2.97 1.09
CA GLY A 17 12.36 2.50 -0.27
C GLY A 17 11.44 3.40 -1.08
N ILE A 18 10.41 2.80 -1.70
CA ILE A 18 9.48 3.47 -2.61
C ILE A 18 8.63 4.51 -1.86
N GLY A 19 8.15 4.16 -0.66
CA GLY A 19 7.35 5.07 0.16
C GLY A 19 8.12 6.32 0.56
N LYS A 20 9.41 6.18 0.96
CA LYS A 20 10.29 7.33 1.25
C LYS A 20 10.48 8.22 0.02
N ALA A 21 10.77 7.60 -1.13
CA ALA A 21 10.95 8.35 -2.37
C ALA A 21 9.67 9.07 -2.80
N ALA A 22 8.50 8.44 -2.64
CA ALA A 22 7.21 9.08 -2.91
C ALA A 22 6.94 10.24 -1.93
N ALA A 23 7.18 10.05 -0.62
CA ALA A 23 6.98 11.08 0.39
C ALA A 23 7.80 12.34 0.10
N ILE A 24 9.09 12.19 -0.19
CA ILE A 24 9.99 13.31 -0.52
C ILE A 24 9.54 14.00 -1.81
N GLU A 25 9.23 13.23 -2.86
CA GLU A 25 8.85 13.81 -4.15
C GLU A 25 7.53 14.57 -4.11
N LEU A 26 6.51 14.02 -3.42
CA LEU A 26 5.21 14.67 -3.26
C LEU A 26 5.29 15.93 -2.39
N SER A 27 6.24 16.00 -1.46
CA SER A 27 6.46 17.19 -0.62
C SER A 27 6.85 18.44 -1.41
N LYS A 28 7.33 18.30 -2.66
CA LYS A 28 7.60 19.43 -3.56
C LYS A 28 6.39 20.31 -3.84
N GLU A 29 5.19 19.73 -3.77
CA GLU A 29 3.92 20.46 -4.01
C GLU A 29 3.30 21.03 -2.74
N ASN A 30 4.03 20.99 -1.62
CA ASN A 30 3.63 21.56 -0.34
C ASN A 30 2.27 21.02 0.19
N PRO A 31 2.05 19.70 0.25
CA PRO A 31 0.88 19.13 0.88
C PRO A 31 0.97 19.18 2.41
N LYS A 32 -0.16 18.88 3.07
CA LYS A 32 -0.12 18.33 4.42
C LYS A 32 0.16 16.83 4.31
N LEU A 33 1.39 16.42 4.62
CA LEU A 33 1.83 15.02 4.51
C LEU A 33 1.75 14.32 5.86
N LEU A 34 0.97 13.23 5.93
CA LEU A 34 0.98 12.30 7.05
C LEU A 34 1.58 10.98 6.56
N PHE A 35 2.54 10.44 7.30
CA PHE A 35 3.08 9.13 6.94
C PHE A 35 3.16 8.20 8.14
N THR A 36 2.99 6.89 7.87
CA THR A 36 3.10 5.91 8.94
C THR A 36 4.49 5.30 9.01
N TYR A 37 4.90 4.99 10.24
CA TYR A 37 6.18 4.37 10.54
C TYR A 37 6.06 3.24 11.56
N ARG A 38 7.09 2.39 11.63
CA ARG A 38 7.28 1.37 12.65
C ARG A 38 8.60 1.54 13.41
N ASN A 39 9.57 2.23 12.80
CA ASN A 39 10.84 2.57 13.40
C ASN A 39 10.95 4.09 13.57
N GLN A 40 11.02 4.55 14.83
CA GLN A 40 11.06 5.98 15.16
C GLN A 40 12.28 6.69 14.56
N GLY A 41 13.47 6.11 14.68
CA GLY A 41 14.68 6.73 14.13
C GLY A 41 14.61 7.01 12.64
N LEU A 42 14.06 6.06 11.84
CA LEU A 42 13.84 6.28 10.42
C LEU A 42 12.74 7.30 10.14
N ALA A 43 11.76 7.44 11.02
CA ALA A 43 10.75 8.48 10.90
C ALA A 43 11.34 9.86 11.15
N ASP A 44 12.15 10.01 12.20
CA ASP A 44 12.84 11.26 12.55
C ASP A 44 13.80 11.71 11.41
N GLU A 45 14.53 10.74 10.82
CA GLU A 45 15.38 11.00 9.64
C GLU A 45 14.57 11.53 8.46
N LEU A 46 13.42 10.91 8.14
CA LEU A 46 12.58 11.35 7.03
C LEU A 46 11.93 12.72 7.29
N LEU A 47 11.48 12.97 8.53
CA LEU A 47 10.95 14.26 8.94
C LEU A 47 11.99 15.38 8.76
N ALA A 48 13.22 15.14 9.23
CA ALA A 48 14.33 16.09 9.08
C ALA A 48 14.66 16.33 7.61
N GLU A 49 14.76 15.27 6.80
CA GLU A 49 15.06 15.36 5.35
C GLU A 49 14.00 16.16 4.59
N ILE A 50 12.71 15.91 4.85
CA ILE A 50 11.63 16.68 4.21
C ILE A 50 11.66 18.14 4.65
N LYS A 51 11.88 18.43 5.92
CA LYS A 51 11.96 19.81 6.44
C LYS A 51 13.15 20.60 5.92
N ASP A 52 14.27 19.92 5.69
CA ASP A 52 15.48 20.54 5.08
C ASP A 52 15.23 20.90 3.61
N LEU A 53 14.62 19.97 2.86
CA LEU A 53 14.37 20.16 1.41
C LEU A 53 13.16 21.08 1.14
N TYR A 54 12.12 21.01 1.97
CA TYR A 54 10.83 21.69 1.78
C TYR A 54 10.33 22.25 3.12
N PRO A 55 10.90 23.37 3.61
CA PRO A 55 10.63 23.91 4.96
C PRO A 55 9.15 24.24 5.22
N ASP A 56 8.42 24.64 4.18
CA ASP A 56 7.02 25.02 4.29
C ASP A 56 6.06 23.82 4.35
N THR A 57 6.51 22.62 3.97
CA THR A 57 5.66 21.42 3.98
C THR A 57 5.28 21.03 5.41
N GLN A 58 3.99 20.93 5.66
CA GLN A 58 3.47 20.36 6.91
C GLN A 58 3.61 18.85 6.87
N VAL A 59 4.53 18.28 7.67
CA VAL A 59 4.77 16.85 7.71
C VAL A 59 4.62 16.31 9.12
N HIS A 60 3.88 15.18 9.25
CA HIS A 60 3.63 14.48 10.51
C HIS A 60 3.84 12.97 10.32
N SER A 61 4.37 12.32 11.34
CA SER A 61 4.54 10.88 11.36
C SER A 61 3.65 10.24 12.42
N VAL A 62 3.03 9.09 12.08
CA VAL A 62 2.13 8.36 12.98
C VAL A 62 2.61 6.92 13.09
N TYR A 63 2.72 6.40 14.31
CA TYR A 63 3.12 5.00 14.52
C TYR A 63 2.04 4.04 14.02
N CYS A 64 2.44 3.04 13.21
CA CYS A 64 1.55 1.99 12.75
C CYS A 64 2.30 0.69 12.46
N ASP A 65 1.96 -0.37 13.16
CA ASP A 65 2.35 -1.73 12.80
C ASP A 65 1.21 -2.43 12.05
N PHE A 66 1.36 -2.59 10.75
CA PHE A 66 0.35 -3.23 9.89
C PHE A 66 0.18 -4.74 10.15
N SER A 67 1.01 -5.35 10.98
CA SER A 67 0.82 -6.72 11.45
C SER A 67 -0.09 -6.83 12.68
N ASN A 68 -0.57 -5.70 13.21
CA ASN A 68 -1.41 -5.64 14.40
C ASN A 68 -2.62 -4.74 14.15
N GLN A 69 -3.82 -5.31 14.20
CA GLN A 69 -5.07 -4.59 13.90
C GLN A 69 -5.35 -3.45 14.88
N ASP A 70 -5.03 -3.61 16.17
CA ASP A 70 -5.22 -2.54 17.16
C ASP A 70 -4.27 -1.37 16.93
N SER A 71 -3.04 -1.65 16.44
CA SER A 71 -2.12 -0.60 16.03
C SER A 71 -2.68 0.19 14.84
N ILE A 72 -3.29 -0.49 13.87
CA ILE A 72 -3.94 0.17 12.71
C ILE A 72 -5.10 1.05 13.19
N LYS A 73 -5.97 0.55 14.08
CA LYS A 73 -7.09 1.32 14.65
C LYS A 73 -6.61 2.57 15.39
N LYS A 74 -5.58 2.45 16.22
CA LYS A 74 -4.98 3.61 16.93
C LYS A 74 -4.41 4.63 15.96
N CYS A 75 -3.65 4.16 14.96
CA CYS A 75 -3.08 5.00 13.92
C CYS A 75 -4.16 5.77 13.13
N THR A 76 -5.23 5.08 12.72
CA THR A 76 -6.31 5.73 11.98
C THR A 76 -7.08 6.75 12.81
N ASN A 77 -7.25 6.53 14.13
CA ASN A 77 -7.83 7.52 15.02
C ASN A 77 -6.95 8.78 15.08
N GLU A 78 -5.63 8.64 15.24
CA GLU A 78 -4.70 9.77 15.26
C GLU A 78 -4.70 10.55 13.92
N ILE A 79 -4.77 9.85 12.78
CA ILE A 79 -4.90 10.48 11.46
C ILE A 79 -6.24 11.22 11.36
N ASN A 80 -7.35 10.62 11.80
CA ASN A 80 -8.68 11.21 11.78
C ASN A 80 -8.74 12.51 12.60
N ASP A 81 -8.06 12.55 13.75
CA ASP A 81 -7.99 13.75 14.60
C ASP A 81 -7.08 14.82 13.98
N SER A 82 -6.11 14.41 13.15
CA SER A 82 -5.10 15.29 12.59
C SER A 82 -5.54 16.02 11.32
N CYS A 83 -6.58 15.56 10.59
CA CYS A 83 -7.00 16.18 9.33
C CYS A 83 -8.52 16.19 9.14
N GLY A 84 -9.01 17.16 8.36
CA GLY A 84 -10.44 17.25 7.98
C GLY A 84 -10.79 16.24 6.89
N GLN A 85 -10.12 16.32 5.76
CA GLN A 85 -10.27 15.43 4.60
C GLN A 85 -8.91 14.85 4.21
N ILE A 86 -8.92 13.66 3.62
CA ILE A 86 -7.76 13.04 2.97
C ILE A 86 -8.00 13.11 1.46
N ASP A 87 -7.11 13.78 0.73
CA ASP A 87 -7.20 13.91 -0.72
C ASP A 87 -6.48 12.78 -1.45
N VAL A 88 -5.38 12.27 -0.88
CA VAL A 88 -4.64 11.14 -1.45
C VAL A 88 -4.26 10.14 -0.36
N LEU A 89 -4.68 8.88 -0.52
CA LEU A 89 -4.28 7.76 0.32
C LEU A 89 -3.37 6.82 -0.47
N ILE A 90 -2.16 6.58 0.01
CA ILE A 90 -1.18 5.68 -0.60
C ILE A 90 -0.94 4.49 0.33
N ASN A 91 -1.50 3.35 -0.02
CA ASN A 91 -1.26 2.08 0.63
C ASN A 91 0.03 1.47 0.06
N ASN A 92 1.15 1.66 0.79
CA ASN A 92 2.48 1.23 0.34
C ASN A 92 3.17 0.27 1.32
N ALA A 93 2.82 0.28 2.61
CA ALA A 93 3.44 -0.62 3.60
C ALA A 93 3.41 -2.08 3.13
N GLY A 94 4.54 -2.80 3.27
CA GLY A 94 4.58 -4.19 2.83
C GLY A 94 5.82 -4.93 3.29
N VAL A 95 5.69 -6.26 3.34
CA VAL A 95 6.75 -7.19 3.70
C VAL A 95 6.80 -8.38 2.75
N VAL A 96 7.96 -9.04 2.70
CA VAL A 96 8.16 -10.35 2.10
C VAL A 96 8.86 -11.23 3.13
N ASN A 97 8.20 -12.26 3.62
CA ASN A 97 8.78 -13.19 4.59
C ASN A 97 9.26 -14.46 3.89
N THR A 98 10.46 -14.92 4.22
CA THR A 98 11.01 -16.20 3.73
C THR A 98 10.77 -17.36 4.70
N SER A 99 10.32 -17.07 5.92
CA SER A 99 9.87 -18.03 6.93
C SER A 99 8.42 -17.73 7.32
N TYR A 100 7.69 -18.78 7.69
CA TYR A 100 6.32 -18.67 8.12
C TYR A 100 6.23 -17.96 9.49
N HIS A 101 5.36 -16.98 9.56
CA HIS A 101 5.02 -16.27 10.80
C HIS A 101 3.53 -15.94 10.79
N GLU A 102 2.89 -16.06 11.94
CA GLU A 102 1.52 -15.60 12.15
C GLU A 102 1.54 -14.31 13.00
N THR A 103 0.53 -13.47 12.80
CA THR A 103 0.23 -12.34 13.70
C THR A 103 -0.42 -12.83 14.99
N SER A 104 -0.65 -11.95 15.94
CA SER A 104 -1.41 -12.23 17.17
C SER A 104 -2.83 -12.73 16.88
N GLU A 105 -3.39 -12.36 15.74
CA GLU A 105 -4.71 -12.78 15.26
C GLU A 105 -4.69 -14.13 14.51
N GLY A 106 -3.53 -14.80 14.42
CA GLY A 106 -3.39 -16.10 13.76
C GLY A 106 -3.40 -16.06 12.23
N ILE A 107 -3.06 -14.91 11.65
CA ILE A 107 -3.04 -14.68 10.20
C ILE A 107 -1.60 -14.70 9.71
N GLU A 108 -1.35 -15.30 8.52
CA GLU A 108 0.00 -15.25 7.91
C GLU A 108 0.44 -13.80 7.72
N ASN A 109 1.64 -13.48 8.23
CA ASN A 109 2.10 -12.12 8.40
C ASN A 109 2.22 -11.33 7.09
N THR A 110 2.57 -11.97 5.96
CA THR A 110 2.64 -11.27 4.66
C THR A 110 1.24 -10.89 4.17
N PHE A 111 0.26 -11.77 4.33
CA PHE A 111 -1.13 -11.49 3.96
C PHE A 111 -1.74 -10.44 4.89
N ALA A 112 -1.49 -10.54 6.20
CA ALA A 112 -1.93 -9.58 7.18
C ALA A 112 -1.42 -8.16 6.86
N VAL A 113 -0.11 -7.99 6.69
CA VAL A 113 0.50 -6.67 6.45
C VAL A 113 0.13 -6.11 5.08
N ASN A 114 0.26 -6.93 4.02
CA ASN A 114 0.18 -6.42 2.65
C ASN A 114 -1.24 -6.24 2.13
N HIS A 115 -2.22 -7.01 2.67
CA HIS A 115 -3.60 -6.97 2.23
C HIS A 115 -4.56 -6.52 3.33
N LEU A 116 -4.66 -7.27 4.43
CA LEU A 116 -5.63 -6.92 5.48
C LEU A 116 -5.33 -5.56 6.12
N GLY A 117 -4.04 -5.23 6.24
CA GLY A 117 -3.62 -3.90 6.68
C GLY A 117 -4.13 -2.79 5.76
N TYR A 118 -4.04 -2.95 4.43
CA TYR A 118 -4.62 -1.99 3.48
C TYR A 118 -6.14 -1.93 3.57
N PHE A 119 -6.77 -3.10 3.65
CA PHE A 119 -8.22 -3.22 3.78
C PHE A 119 -8.72 -2.47 5.02
N LEU A 120 -8.19 -2.79 6.19
CA LEU A 120 -8.60 -2.17 7.46
C LEU A 120 -8.27 -0.66 7.48
N PHE A 121 -7.04 -0.30 7.12
CA PHE A 121 -6.58 1.09 7.12
C PHE A 121 -7.41 1.98 6.20
N THR A 122 -7.70 1.52 4.98
CA THR A 122 -8.53 2.27 4.02
C THR A 122 -9.96 2.44 4.52
N ASN A 123 -10.59 1.36 4.99
CA ASN A 123 -11.98 1.40 5.42
C ASN A 123 -12.19 2.25 6.68
N LEU A 124 -11.25 2.24 7.63
CA LEU A 124 -11.31 3.12 8.82
C LEU A 124 -11.11 4.60 8.49
N LEU A 125 -10.43 4.92 7.38
CA LEU A 125 -10.25 6.29 6.91
C LEU A 125 -11.29 6.73 5.88
N LEU A 126 -12.21 5.85 5.47
CA LEU A 126 -13.09 6.08 4.33
C LEU A 126 -13.98 7.32 4.49
N HIS A 127 -14.43 7.60 5.70
CA HIS A 127 -15.24 8.80 5.99
C HIS A 127 -14.47 10.13 5.80
N LYS A 128 -13.12 10.08 5.83
CA LYS A 128 -12.25 11.23 5.50
C LYS A 128 -11.88 11.29 4.01
N LEU A 129 -12.05 10.18 3.30
CA LEU A 129 -11.82 10.08 1.86
C LEU A 129 -13.07 10.49 1.06
N LYS A 130 -14.27 10.29 1.62
CA LYS A 130 -15.53 10.72 1.02
C LYS A 130 -15.74 12.23 1.23
N GLY A 131 -16.17 12.92 0.19
CA GLY A 131 -16.43 14.35 0.23
C GLY A 131 -16.70 14.95 -1.16
N GLU A 132 -16.85 16.26 -1.23
CA GLU A 132 -17.10 16.95 -2.51
C GLU A 132 -15.86 17.01 -3.40
N ASN A 133 -14.67 17.01 -2.79
CA ASN A 133 -13.41 17.08 -3.53
C ASN A 133 -13.03 15.73 -4.11
N GLU A 134 -12.36 15.76 -5.26
CA GLU A 134 -11.70 14.59 -5.85
C GLU A 134 -10.72 13.97 -4.85
N THR A 135 -10.77 12.65 -4.72
CA THR A 135 -9.91 11.86 -3.84
C THR A 135 -9.29 10.69 -4.57
N ARG A 136 -8.11 10.29 -4.17
CA ARG A 136 -7.33 9.24 -4.82
C ARG A 136 -6.82 8.19 -3.85
N ILE A 137 -7.05 6.93 -4.16
CA ILE A 137 -6.52 5.79 -3.42
C ILE A 137 -5.54 5.05 -4.34
N VAL A 138 -4.29 4.93 -3.91
CA VAL A 138 -3.23 4.23 -4.65
C VAL A 138 -2.75 3.02 -3.86
N ASN A 139 -3.00 1.82 -4.38
CA ASN A 139 -2.61 0.56 -3.74
C ASN A 139 -1.35 -0.01 -4.39
N VAL A 140 -0.29 -0.21 -3.60
CA VAL A 140 0.94 -0.84 -4.11
C VAL A 140 0.77 -2.35 -4.19
N SER A 141 0.61 -2.84 -5.42
CA SER A 141 0.65 -4.25 -5.78
C SER A 141 2.06 -4.63 -6.30
N SER A 142 2.15 -5.65 -7.15
CA SER A 142 3.41 -6.14 -7.73
C SER A 142 3.12 -7.03 -8.94
N ALA A 143 4.10 -7.18 -9.84
CA ALA A 143 4.10 -8.25 -10.85
C ALA A 143 4.04 -9.65 -10.22
N ALA A 144 4.44 -9.78 -8.95
CA ALA A 144 4.34 -11.02 -8.20
C ALA A 144 2.90 -11.55 -8.02
N HIS A 145 1.86 -10.75 -8.29
CA HIS A 145 0.48 -11.23 -8.32
C HIS A 145 0.29 -12.40 -9.30
N SER A 146 1.15 -12.52 -10.31
CA SER A 146 1.14 -13.62 -11.27
C SER A 146 1.87 -14.89 -10.79
N PHE A 147 2.48 -14.88 -9.59
CA PHE A 147 3.10 -16.08 -8.99
C PHE A 147 2.06 -17.09 -8.51
N VAL A 148 0.82 -16.66 -8.38
CA VAL A 148 -0.33 -17.52 -8.11
C VAL A 148 -1.35 -17.38 -9.24
N LYS A 149 -2.00 -18.47 -9.60
CA LYS A 149 -3.05 -18.46 -10.62
C LYS A 149 -4.38 -17.95 -10.09
N GLU A 150 -4.63 -18.22 -8.80
CA GLU A 150 -5.86 -17.96 -8.07
C GLU A 150 -5.58 -17.81 -6.58
N MET A 151 -6.55 -17.33 -5.81
CA MET A 151 -6.50 -17.30 -4.36
C MET A 151 -6.59 -18.73 -3.78
N GLN A 152 -5.82 -19.01 -2.74
CA GLN A 152 -5.81 -20.31 -2.06
C GLN A 152 -6.84 -20.27 -0.92
N TRP A 153 -8.12 -20.34 -1.26
CA TRP A 153 -9.21 -20.18 -0.28
C TRP A 153 -9.17 -21.19 0.86
N GLU A 154 -8.84 -22.45 0.57
CA GLU A 154 -8.76 -23.53 1.57
C GLU A 154 -7.51 -23.43 2.46
N ASP A 155 -6.51 -22.66 2.07
CA ASP A 155 -5.27 -22.46 2.80
C ASP A 155 -4.79 -21.01 2.66
N ILE A 156 -5.67 -20.06 2.99
CA ILE A 156 -5.43 -18.61 2.85
C ILE A 156 -4.16 -18.16 3.58
N ASN A 157 -3.85 -18.81 4.69
CA ASN A 157 -2.67 -18.59 5.50
C ASN A 157 -1.43 -19.36 5.03
N PHE A 158 -1.53 -20.18 3.98
CA PHE A 158 -0.42 -21.04 3.51
C PHE A 158 0.20 -21.92 4.60
N LYS A 159 -0.55 -22.37 5.59
CA LYS A 159 -0.04 -23.24 6.68
C LYS A 159 0.59 -24.53 6.15
N ASN A 160 0.00 -25.09 5.09
CA ASN A 160 0.43 -26.35 4.51
C ASN A 160 1.44 -26.19 3.35
N ASN A 161 1.51 -25.01 2.70
CA ASN A 161 2.24 -24.82 1.44
C ASN A 161 3.07 -23.54 1.39
N PHE A 162 3.66 -23.11 2.49
CA PHE A 162 4.39 -21.84 2.57
C PHE A 162 5.52 -21.67 1.55
N ARG A 163 6.34 -22.72 1.29
CA ARG A 163 7.38 -22.78 0.25
C ARG A 163 8.14 -21.45 0.05
N GLN A 164 8.86 -20.98 1.08
CA GLN A 164 9.69 -19.77 1.06
C GLN A 164 8.94 -18.43 0.84
N GLY A 165 7.63 -18.41 1.04
CA GLY A 165 6.84 -17.18 1.11
C GLY A 165 6.57 -16.45 -0.21
N LEU A 166 7.17 -16.83 -1.34
CA LEU A 166 6.95 -16.15 -2.61
C LEU A 166 5.50 -16.26 -3.10
N ARG A 167 4.86 -17.41 -2.86
CA ARG A 167 3.45 -17.59 -3.19
C ARG A 167 2.53 -16.79 -2.27
N CYS A 168 2.84 -16.73 -0.95
CA CYS A 168 2.13 -15.87 0.00
C CYS A 168 2.21 -14.41 -0.41
N TYR A 169 3.42 -13.96 -0.76
CA TYR A 169 3.62 -12.60 -1.28
C TYR A 169 2.82 -12.38 -2.58
N GLY A 170 2.90 -13.32 -3.52
CA GLY A 170 2.12 -13.26 -4.77
C GLY A 170 0.61 -13.16 -4.50
N GLN A 171 0.09 -14.00 -3.59
CA GLN A 171 -1.31 -13.96 -3.19
C GLN A 171 -1.69 -12.64 -2.54
N SER A 172 -0.87 -12.09 -1.64
CA SER A 172 -1.14 -10.79 -1.02
C SER A 172 -1.21 -9.66 -2.06
N LYS A 173 -0.41 -9.75 -3.15
CA LYS A 173 -0.42 -8.75 -4.23
C LYS A 173 -1.55 -8.99 -5.24
N LEU A 174 -2.01 -10.22 -5.42
CA LEU A 174 -3.26 -10.54 -6.13
C LEU A 174 -4.47 -10.00 -5.36
N ALA A 175 -4.50 -10.21 -4.05
CA ALA A 175 -5.54 -9.68 -3.17
C ALA A 175 -5.63 -8.14 -3.25
N ASN A 176 -4.50 -7.43 -3.35
CA ASN A 176 -4.51 -5.98 -3.54
C ASN A 176 -5.14 -5.54 -4.87
N LEU A 177 -5.01 -6.33 -5.95
CA LEU A 177 -5.68 -6.03 -7.21
C LEU A 177 -7.19 -6.29 -7.13
N LEU A 178 -7.60 -7.40 -6.52
CA LEU A 178 -9.02 -7.70 -6.29
C LEU A 178 -9.66 -6.63 -5.42
N PHE A 179 -9.01 -6.25 -4.31
CA PHE A 179 -9.45 -5.18 -3.41
C PHE A 179 -9.59 -3.85 -4.14
N THR A 180 -8.59 -3.45 -4.94
CA THR A 180 -8.62 -2.21 -5.73
C THR A 180 -9.84 -2.14 -6.62
N ARG A 181 -10.14 -3.20 -7.35
CA ARG A 181 -11.27 -3.24 -8.29
C ARG A 181 -12.62 -3.26 -7.59
N TYR A 182 -12.73 -4.04 -6.53
CA TYR A 182 -13.99 -4.11 -5.79
C TYR A 182 -14.28 -2.78 -5.08
N LEU A 183 -13.26 -2.17 -4.47
CA LEU A 183 -13.39 -0.86 -3.84
C LEU A 183 -13.75 0.24 -4.87
N ALA A 184 -13.15 0.20 -6.06
CA ALA A 184 -13.50 1.12 -7.14
C ALA A 184 -14.98 1.02 -7.55
N ILE A 185 -15.55 -0.19 -7.55
CA ILE A 185 -16.98 -0.41 -7.85
C ILE A 185 -17.84 0.11 -6.69
N LYS A 186 -17.49 -0.22 -5.44
CA LYS A 186 -18.23 0.23 -4.26
C LYS A 186 -18.27 1.75 -4.14
N LEU A 187 -17.22 2.44 -4.59
CA LEU A 187 -17.09 3.89 -4.58
C LEU A 187 -17.45 4.57 -5.90
N SER A 188 -18.13 3.85 -6.81
CA SER A 188 -18.44 4.36 -8.17
C SER A 188 -19.36 5.58 -8.20
N THR A 189 -20.08 5.87 -7.11
CA THR A 189 -20.93 7.07 -6.96
C THR A 189 -20.21 8.21 -6.25
N GLU A 190 -19.01 7.97 -5.75
CA GLU A 190 -18.18 8.94 -5.04
C GLU A 190 -17.15 9.56 -5.98
N ASN A 191 -16.69 10.75 -5.65
CA ASN A 191 -15.59 11.40 -6.40
C ASN A 191 -14.22 10.85 -6.00
N ILE A 192 -14.07 9.50 -6.04
CA ILE A 192 -12.89 8.78 -5.56
C ILE A 192 -12.37 7.85 -6.65
N SER A 193 -11.13 8.04 -7.09
CA SER A 193 -10.44 7.09 -7.95
C SER A 193 -9.60 6.10 -7.11
N VAL A 194 -9.71 4.80 -7.42
CA VAL A 194 -8.99 3.72 -6.73
C VAL A 194 -8.18 2.94 -7.74
N ASN A 195 -6.85 3.06 -7.71
CA ASN A 195 -5.99 2.39 -8.67
C ASN A 195 -4.85 1.63 -7.99
N ALA A 196 -4.34 0.60 -8.64
CA ALA A 196 -3.19 -0.17 -8.17
C ALA A 196 -1.94 0.12 -9.02
N ILE A 197 -0.76 0.00 -8.41
CA ILE A 197 0.51 0.14 -9.12
C ILE A 197 1.41 -1.08 -8.92
N HIS A 198 2.33 -1.26 -9.88
CA HIS A 198 3.48 -2.14 -9.79
C HIS A 198 4.76 -1.30 -9.93
N PRO A 199 5.63 -1.33 -8.90
CA PRO A 199 6.81 -0.46 -8.89
C PRO A 199 7.97 -0.95 -9.78
N GLY A 200 7.87 -2.16 -10.34
CA GLY A 200 9.02 -2.86 -10.93
C GLY A 200 9.85 -3.61 -9.87
N GLY A 201 10.94 -4.20 -10.31
CA GLY A 201 11.96 -4.71 -9.38
C GLY A 201 12.77 -3.53 -8.83
N VAL A 202 12.56 -3.17 -7.57
CA VAL A 202 13.19 -2.01 -6.93
C VAL A 202 14.19 -2.45 -5.88
N ASN A 203 15.34 -1.80 -5.84
CA ASN A 203 16.32 -2.01 -4.79
C ASN A 203 15.85 -1.33 -3.49
N THR A 204 15.06 -2.06 -2.71
CA THR A 204 14.54 -1.60 -1.42
C THR A 204 15.00 -2.53 -0.30
N SER A 205 14.73 -2.13 0.95
CA SER A 205 14.87 -3.01 2.13
C SER A 205 13.77 -4.06 2.23
N LEU A 206 12.86 -4.17 1.27
CA LEU A 206 11.82 -5.19 1.25
C LEU A 206 12.44 -6.59 1.35
N GLY A 207 12.08 -7.34 2.40
CA GLY A 207 12.69 -8.63 2.71
C GLY A 207 14.06 -8.58 3.41
N SER A 208 14.58 -7.40 3.78
CA SER A 208 15.85 -7.29 4.51
C SER A 208 15.82 -7.90 5.92
N GLN A 209 14.62 -8.07 6.49
CA GLN A 209 14.38 -8.80 7.74
C GLN A 209 14.68 -10.31 7.64
N ASN A 210 14.78 -10.85 6.43
CA ASN A 210 15.07 -12.27 6.22
C ASN A 210 16.55 -12.55 6.50
N LYS A 211 16.83 -13.46 7.44
CA LYS A 211 18.19 -13.83 7.87
C LYS A 211 18.91 -14.83 6.96
N ALA A 212 18.36 -15.16 5.78
CA ALA A 212 18.95 -16.15 4.88
C ALA A 212 20.34 -15.67 4.39
N TRP A 213 21.38 -16.44 4.68
CA TRP A 213 22.80 -16.11 4.38
C TRP A 213 23.07 -15.88 2.88
N TYR A 214 22.31 -16.51 2.00
CA TYR A 214 22.41 -16.37 0.54
C TYR A 214 21.72 -15.12 0.00
N SER A 215 20.92 -14.43 0.79
CA SER A 215 20.18 -13.25 0.36
C SER A 215 21.10 -12.06 0.04
N LYS A 216 22.19 -11.89 0.80
CA LYS A 216 23.15 -10.79 0.61
C LYS A 216 23.94 -10.90 -0.71
N PRO A 217 24.63 -12.04 -1.04
CA PRO A 217 25.37 -12.14 -2.29
C PRO A 217 24.46 -12.13 -3.52
N LEU A 218 23.29 -12.80 -3.47
CA LEU A 218 22.31 -12.77 -4.55
C LEU A 218 21.79 -11.35 -4.82
N ARG A 219 21.51 -10.60 -3.77
CA ARG A 219 21.06 -9.20 -3.88
C ARG A 219 22.15 -8.30 -4.48
N LEU A 220 23.42 -8.54 -4.17
CA LEU A 220 24.55 -7.79 -4.75
C LEU A 220 24.68 -8.04 -6.26
N ILE A 221 24.54 -9.30 -6.70
CA ILE A 221 24.61 -9.69 -8.13
C ILE A 221 23.42 -9.12 -8.91
N LEU A 222 22.21 -9.12 -8.31
CA LEU A 222 21.00 -8.63 -8.97
C LEU A 222 20.82 -7.10 -8.88
N ARG A 223 21.61 -6.42 -8.04
CA ARG A 223 21.52 -4.97 -7.82
C ARG A 223 21.52 -4.11 -9.10
N PRO A 224 22.31 -4.40 -10.14
CA PRO A 224 22.29 -3.61 -11.38
C PRO A 224 20.98 -3.69 -12.16
N PHE A 225 20.16 -4.73 -11.91
CA PHE A 225 18.89 -4.94 -12.59
C PHE A 225 17.70 -4.33 -11.82
N PHE A 226 17.93 -3.81 -10.61
CA PHE A 226 16.90 -3.18 -9.82
C PHE A 226 16.83 -1.68 -10.11
N ARG A 227 15.60 -1.17 -10.17
CA ARG A 227 15.33 0.27 -10.31
C ARG A 227 15.70 1.02 -9.03
N SER A 228 15.96 2.32 -9.16
CA SER A 228 16.04 3.21 -8.00
C SER A 228 14.67 3.32 -7.29
N PRO A 229 14.63 3.61 -5.99
CA PRO A 229 13.38 3.86 -5.28
C PRO A 229 12.51 4.95 -5.93
N LEU A 230 13.11 6.01 -6.44
CA LEU A 230 12.40 7.09 -7.15
C LEU A 230 11.73 6.58 -8.43
N LYS A 231 12.43 5.76 -9.23
CA LYS A 231 11.83 5.15 -10.42
C LYS A 231 10.73 4.15 -10.06
N GLY A 232 10.82 3.49 -8.90
CA GLY A 232 9.74 2.66 -8.36
C GLY A 232 8.51 3.45 -7.91
N ALA A 233 8.73 4.67 -7.41
CA ALA A 233 7.67 5.58 -6.96
C ALA A 233 6.94 6.30 -8.11
N GLU A 234 7.48 6.29 -9.33
CA GLU A 234 6.97 7.07 -10.47
C GLU A 234 5.47 6.92 -10.71
N SER A 235 4.93 5.68 -10.65
CA SER A 235 3.50 5.45 -10.85
C SER A 235 2.66 5.90 -9.64
N ILE A 236 3.21 5.89 -8.43
CA ILE A 236 2.54 6.45 -7.24
C ILE A 236 2.41 7.96 -7.42
N ILE A 237 3.52 8.63 -7.71
CA ILE A 237 3.59 10.07 -7.92
C ILE A 237 2.65 10.48 -9.04
N TYR A 238 2.71 9.78 -10.19
CA TYR A 238 1.82 10.02 -11.32
C TYR A 238 0.34 9.97 -10.92
N LEU A 239 -0.10 8.90 -10.24
CA LEU A 239 -1.50 8.77 -9.82
C LEU A 239 -1.90 9.79 -8.75
N ALA A 240 -0.97 10.21 -7.90
CA ALA A 240 -1.22 11.23 -6.89
C ALA A 240 -1.34 12.65 -7.49
N THR A 241 -0.65 12.94 -8.61
CA THR A 241 -0.50 14.32 -9.14
C THR A 241 -1.10 14.56 -10.53
N LYS A 242 -1.43 13.51 -11.31
CA LYS A 242 -2.01 13.66 -12.66
C LYS A 242 -3.34 14.39 -12.62
N GLN A 243 -3.75 14.97 -13.74
CA GLN A 243 -5.14 15.42 -13.91
C GLN A 243 -6.09 14.21 -13.87
N ASP A 244 -7.28 14.41 -13.29
CA ASP A 244 -8.29 13.35 -13.31
C ASP A 244 -8.75 13.10 -14.75
N ASP A 245 -8.81 11.82 -15.10
CA ASP A 245 -9.27 11.30 -16.38
C ASP A 245 -10.40 10.26 -16.19
N GLY A 246 -10.95 10.17 -14.97
CA GLY A 246 -11.99 9.21 -14.61
C GLY A 246 -11.51 7.75 -14.52
N VAL A 247 -10.20 7.49 -14.60
CA VAL A 247 -9.65 6.14 -14.56
C VAL A 247 -9.65 5.62 -13.14
N THR A 248 -10.41 4.54 -12.90
CA THR A 248 -10.50 3.83 -11.62
C THR A 248 -10.53 2.32 -11.82
N GLY A 249 -10.09 1.54 -10.82
CA GLY A 249 -10.04 0.08 -10.87
C GLY A 249 -8.87 -0.49 -11.70
N GLU A 250 -7.95 0.35 -12.14
CA GLU A 250 -6.89 -0.04 -13.07
C GLU A 250 -5.55 -0.35 -12.39
N TYR A 251 -4.71 -1.06 -13.13
CA TYR A 251 -3.37 -1.45 -12.71
C TYR A 251 -2.32 -0.75 -13.56
N PHE A 252 -1.41 -0.03 -12.90
CA PHE A 252 -0.42 0.81 -13.56
C PHE A 252 1.01 0.28 -13.42
N PHE A 253 1.80 0.50 -14.45
CA PHE A 253 3.24 0.33 -14.49
C PHE A 253 3.88 1.40 -15.37
N ASN A 254 4.94 2.05 -14.89
CA ASN A 254 5.59 3.19 -15.59
C ASN A 254 4.56 4.26 -16.00
N SER A 255 3.66 4.63 -15.07
CA SER A 255 2.64 5.66 -15.27
C SER A 255 1.66 5.38 -16.42
N LYS A 256 1.51 4.12 -16.82
CA LYS A 256 0.57 3.68 -17.86
C LYS A 256 -0.24 2.49 -17.38
N ILE A 257 -1.49 2.37 -17.85
CA ILE A 257 -2.32 1.19 -17.62
C ILE A 257 -1.57 -0.05 -18.14
N HIS A 258 -1.49 -1.07 -17.31
CA HIS A 258 -0.76 -2.29 -17.59
C HIS A 258 -1.65 -3.53 -17.44
N LYS A 259 -1.31 -4.58 -18.18
CA LYS A 259 -2.05 -5.85 -18.10
C LYS A 259 -1.79 -6.53 -16.75
N SER A 260 -2.85 -7.04 -16.13
CA SER A 260 -2.80 -7.91 -14.97
C SER A 260 -3.37 -9.30 -15.31
N SER A 261 -3.25 -10.27 -14.39
CA SER A 261 -3.80 -11.61 -14.57
C SER A 261 -5.32 -11.57 -14.78
N ALA A 262 -5.85 -12.53 -15.54
CA ALA A 262 -7.30 -12.63 -15.76
C ALA A 262 -8.06 -12.79 -14.44
N TYR A 263 -7.54 -13.62 -13.53
CA TYR A 263 -8.14 -13.84 -12.21
C TYR A 263 -8.28 -12.54 -11.40
N SER A 264 -7.29 -11.65 -11.45
CA SER A 264 -7.37 -10.36 -10.75
C SER A 264 -8.52 -9.46 -11.19
N LYS A 265 -9.20 -9.80 -12.29
CA LYS A 265 -10.37 -9.08 -12.83
C LYS A 265 -11.71 -9.75 -12.50
N ASN A 266 -11.68 -10.88 -11.80
CA ASN A 266 -12.88 -11.60 -11.41
C ASN A 266 -13.56 -10.91 -10.22
N LEU A 267 -14.73 -10.32 -10.46
CA LEU A 267 -15.47 -9.56 -9.46
C LEU A 267 -16.12 -10.44 -8.39
N GLU A 268 -16.48 -11.69 -8.72
CA GLU A 268 -17.00 -12.65 -7.74
C GLU A 268 -15.92 -13.00 -6.72
N GLU A 269 -14.70 -13.23 -7.19
CA GLU A 269 -13.54 -13.48 -6.34
C GLU A 269 -13.15 -12.24 -5.50
N ALA A 270 -13.31 -11.06 -6.07
CA ALA A 270 -13.08 -9.80 -5.36
C ALA A 270 -14.13 -9.57 -4.25
N HIS A 271 -15.39 -9.90 -4.51
CA HIS A 271 -16.46 -9.88 -3.51
C HIS A 271 -16.21 -10.91 -2.40
N LYS A 272 -15.85 -12.15 -2.78
CA LYS A 272 -15.49 -13.20 -1.82
C LYS A 272 -14.33 -12.77 -0.92
N LEU A 273 -13.29 -12.14 -1.50
CA LEU A 273 -12.15 -11.61 -0.75
C LEU A 273 -12.58 -10.51 0.23
N TRP A 274 -13.50 -9.65 -0.18
CA TRP A 274 -14.03 -8.59 0.68
C TRP A 274 -14.68 -9.17 1.93
N GLY A 275 -15.61 -10.11 1.78
CA GLY A 275 -16.29 -10.77 2.90
C GLY A 275 -15.32 -11.49 3.84
N LEU A 276 -14.34 -12.23 3.28
CA LEU A 276 -13.28 -12.85 4.07
C LEU A 276 -12.43 -11.81 4.82
N SER A 277 -12.13 -10.67 4.20
CA SER A 277 -11.35 -9.62 4.85
C SER A 277 -12.12 -8.99 6.00
N GLU A 278 -13.43 -8.77 5.88
CA GLU A 278 -14.31 -8.33 6.97
C GLU A 278 -14.33 -9.32 8.14
N GLU A 279 -14.45 -10.62 7.83
CA GLU A 279 -14.39 -11.69 8.83
C GLU A 279 -13.05 -11.67 9.58
N LEU A 280 -11.92 -11.60 8.86
CA LEU A 280 -10.58 -11.64 9.44
C LEU A 280 -10.22 -10.39 10.25
N VAL A 281 -10.78 -9.23 9.93
CA VAL A 281 -10.60 -8.01 10.74
C VAL A 281 -11.68 -7.84 11.81
N GLY A 282 -12.68 -8.73 11.85
CA GLY A 282 -13.77 -8.71 12.84
C GLY A 282 -14.68 -7.49 12.73
N GLN A 283 -14.79 -6.89 11.54
CA GLN A 283 -15.59 -5.69 11.31
C GLN A 283 -16.14 -5.63 9.88
N THR A 284 -17.42 -5.30 9.74
CA THR A 284 -18.07 -5.03 8.45
C THR A 284 -18.01 -3.54 8.09
N PHE A 285 -18.01 -3.23 6.79
CA PHE A 285 -17.96 -1.86 6.29
C PHE A 285 -19.08 -1.60 5.27
N ASP A 286 -20.01 -0.74 5.66
CA ASP A 286 -21.02 -0.20 4.76
C ASP A 286 -20.42 0.94 3.93
N ILE A 287 -20.30 0.73 2.59
CA ILE A 287 -19.67 1.67 1.66
C ILE A 287 -20.66 2.02 0.56
#